data_aba8406cb20af129217b567f56c0dc70
#
_entry.id   aba8406cb20af129217b567f56c0dc70
#
_cell.length_a   1.000
_cell.length_b   1.000
_cell.length_c   1.000
_cell.angle_alpha   90.00
_cell.angle_beta   90.00
_cell.angle_gamma   90.00
#
_symmetry.space_group_name_H-M   'P 1'
#
loop_
_entity.id
_entity.type
_entity.pdbx_description
1 polymer ?
#
loop_
_entity_poly.entity_id
_entity_poly.type
_entity_poly.pdbx_seq_one_letter_code
_entity_poly.pdbx_strand_id
1 'polypeptide(L)'
;DVPYDVLTSAKLKEEFGQATFFTATDGNHGRGVAWAANKLGQKSVVFMPKGSTEYRRKQIENEGATVTIEEFNYDECVRLATKKSKEVPNGVVVQDTAWEGYEEIPNWIMQGYGTMAMETANQLEADNCKVPTHVFVQAGVGSLAGSVVGYFTNLYSNVAKKPKLVVVEAAAAACLYKGAVADDGKPRNGNHDDAGI
;
A
#
# COMPACT_ATOMS: atom_id res chain seq x y z
N ASP A 1 -4.39 -11.66 -17.35
CA ASP A 1 -4.06 -10.25 -17.14
C ASP A 1 -4.60 -9.42 -18.30
N VAL A 2 -5.15 -8.25 -18.02
CA VAL A 2 -5.65 -7.32 -19.04
C VAL A 2 -4.52 -6.33 -19.37
N PRO A 3 -4.18 -6.14 -20.67
CA PRO A 3 -3.15 -5.19 -21.06
C PRO A 3 -3.45 -3.74 -20.61
N TYR A 4 -2.41 -2.97 -20.33
CA TYR A 4 -2.55 -1.60 -19.81
C TYR A 4 -3.34 -0.66 -20.74
N ASP A 5 -3.10 -0.74 -22.03
CA ASP A 5 -3.80 0.03 -23.06
C ASP A 5 -5.30 -0.30 -23.11
N VAL A 6 -5.68 -1.54 -22.82
CA VAL A 6 -7.09 -1.95 -22.69
C VAL A 6 -7.69 -1.39 -21.41
N LEU A 7 -6.98 -1.52 -20.27
CA LEU A 7 -7.44 -1.01 -18.97
C LEU A 7 -7.69 0.51 -18.98
N THR A 8 -6.87 1.25 -19.71
CA THR A 8 -6.95 2.73 -19.79
C THR A 8 -7.78 3.23 -20.99
N SER A 9 -8.43 2.31 -21.73
CA SER A 9 -9.20 2.67 -22.91
C SER A 9 -10.51 3.38 -22.56
N ALA A 10 -10.94 4.31 -23.45
CA ALA A 10 -12.22 4.97 -23.32
C ALA A 10 -13.40 4.00 -23.33
N LYS A 11 -13.29 2.89 -24.07
CA LYS A 11 -14.31 1.83 -24.13
C LYS A 11 -14.53 1.18 -22.75
N LEU A 12 -13.45 0.83 -22.05
CA LEU A 12 -13.56 0.20 -20.74
C LEU A 12 -14.16 1.16 -19.71
N LYS A 13 -13.76 2.44 -19.76
CA LYS A 13 -14.34 3.48 -18.92
C LYS A 13 -15.84 3.68 -19.16
N GLU A 14 -16.29 3.63 -20.40
CA GLU A 14 -17.71 3.73 -20.76
C GLU A 14 -18.50 2.52 -20.24
N GLU A 15 -17.93 1.31 -20.34
CA GLU A 15 -18.54 0.05 -19.89
C GLU A 15 -18.68 -0.01 -18.36
N PHE A 16 -17.66 0.37 -17.60
CA PHE A 16 -17.67 0.31 -16.14
C PHE A 16 -18.21 1.58 -15.46
N GLY A 17 -18.29 2.69 -16.19
CA GLY A 17 -18.79 3.96 -15.68
C GLY A 17 -17.81 4.68 -14.76
N GLN A 18 -18.34 5.62 -13.99
CA GLN A 18 -17.55 6.45 -13.08
C GLN A 18 -17.55 5.87 -11.67
N ALA A 19 -16.38 5.52 -11.16
CA ALA A 19 -16.13 5.21 -9.77
C ALA A 19 -15.39 6.35 -9.05
N THR A 20 -15.42 6.33 -7.72
CA THR A 20 -14.59 7.19 -6.88
C THR A 20 -13.82 6.35 -5.88
N PHE A 21 -12.50 6.40 -5.95
CA PHE A 21 -11.61 5.68 -5.04
C PHE A 21 -11.32 6.53 -3.80
N PHE A 22 -11.50 5.94 -2.64
CA PHE A 22 -11.28 6.57 -1.34
C PHE A 22 -10.12 5.89 -0.62
N THR A 23 -9.19 6.66 -0.09
CA THR A 23 -8.10 6.12 0.71
C THR A 23 -7.63 7.11 1.78
N ALA A 24 -6.96 6.57 2.80
CA ALA A 24 -6.19 7.33 3.77
C ALA A 24 -4.70 7.06 3.57
N THR A 25 -3.86 8.09 3.71
CA THR A 25 -2.42 7.96 3.50
C THR A 25 -1.64 9.10 4.16
N ASP A 26 -0.39 8.83 4.48
CA ASP A 26 0.61 9.86 4.79
C ASP A 26 1.48 10.24 3.57
N GLY A 27 1.32 9.56 2.41
CA GLY A 27 2.05 9.91 1.20
C GLY A 27 1.96 8.93 0.02
N ASN A 28 2.83 7.93 -0.01
CA ASN A 28 3.08 7.13 -1.23
C ASN A 28 1.89 6.29 -1.70
N HIS A 29 1.17 5.64 -0.78
CA HIS A 29 -0.01 4.84 -1.13
C HIS A 29 -1.09 5.72 -1.78
N GLY A 30 -1.44 6.85 -1.16
CA GLY A 30 -2.44 7.76 -1.72
C GLY A 30 -2.04 8.35 -3.07
N ARG A 31 -0.75 8.64 -3.27
CA ARG A 31 -0.24 9.07 -4.57
C ARG A 31 -0.42 7.97 -5.63
N GLY A 32 -0.13 6.72 -5.29
CA GLY A 32 -0.35 5.56 -6.18
C GLY A 32 -1.82 5.39 -6.54
N VAL A 33 -2.74 5.50 -5.57
CA VAL A 33 -4.19 5.44 -5.80
C VAL A 33 -4.65 6.59 -6.70
N ALA A 34 -4.19 7.82 -6.45
CA ALA A 34 -4.52 8.99 -7.27
C ALA A 34 -4.04 8.82 -8.71
N TRP A 35 -2.79 8.40 -8.91
CA TRP A 35 -2.22 8.12 -10.23
C TRP A 35 -3.02 7.04 -10.97
N ALA A 36 -3.30 5.92 -10.33
CA ALA A 36 -4.07 4.83 -10.93
C ALA A 36 -5.50 5.28 -11.31
N ALA A 37 -6.19 5.98 -10.41
CA ALA A 37 -7.50 6.55 -10.68
C ALA A 37 -7.48 7.47 -11.91
N ASN A 38 -6.50 8.37 -11.99
CA ASN A 38 -6.33 9.28 -13.13
C ASN A 38 -6.15 8.50 -14.43
N LYS A 39 -5.24 7.49 -14.45
CA LYS A 39 -5.00 6.65 -15.63
C LYS A 39 -6.24 5.88 -16.09
N LEU A 40 -7.03 5.41 -15.14
CA LEU A 40 -8.30 4.72 -15.41
C LEU A 40 -9.47 5.68 -15.72
N GLY A 41 -9.23 7.00 -15.67
CA GLY A 41 -10.27 8.02 -15.85
C GLY A 41 -11.30 8.03 -14.74
N GLN A 42 -10.94 7.55 -13.55
CA GLN A 42 -11.77 7.52 -12.35
C GLN A 42 -11.45 8.70 -11.43
N LYS A 43 -12.28 8.93 -10.42
CA LYS A 43 -12.04 9.94 -9.38
C LYS A 43 -11.32 9.34 -8.19
N SER A 44 -10.57 10.17 -7.45
CA SER A 44 -9.98 9.77 -6.17
C SER A 44 -10.12 10.86 -5.12
N VAL A 45 -10.37 10.43 -3.89
CA VAL A 45 -10.46 11.26 -2.69
C VAL A 45 -9.51 10.68 -1.64
N VAL A 46 -8.60 11.50 -1.15
CA VAL A 46 -7.52 11.08 -0.26
C VAL A 46 -7.58 11.89 1.03
N PHE A 47 -7.66 11.19 2.15
CA PHE A 47 -7.60 11.77 3.49
C PHE A 47 -6.22 11.56 4.08
N MET A 48 -5.59 12.65 4.53
CA MET A 48 -4.27 12.60 5.15
C MET A 48 -4.40 12.89 6.65
N PRO A 49 -3.66 12.18 7.51
CA PRO A 49 -3.70 12.43 8.94
C PRO A 49 -3.06 13.76 9.33
N LYS A 50 -3.40 14.23 10.52
CA LYS A 50 -2.77 15.39 11.16
C LYS A 50 -1.26 15.24 11.18
N GLY A 51 -0.56 16.32 10.84
CA GLY A 51 0.91 16.33 10.75
C GLY A 51 1.47 16.01 9.37
N SER A 52 0.62 15.58 8.43
CA SER A 52 1.02 15.44 7.03
C SER A 52 1.46 16.78 6.44
N THR A 53 2.48 16.75 5.56
CA THR A 53 3.03 17.99 5.00
C THR A 53 2.26 18.46 3.79
N GLU A 54 2.15 19.78 3.61
CA GLU A 54 1.59 20.41 2.41
C GLU A 54 2.31 19.96 1.12
N TYR A 55 3.61 19.67 1.21
CA TYR A 55 4.36 19.14 0.08
C TYR A 55 3.79 17.79 -0.39
N ARG A 56 3.57 16.85 0.54
CA ARG A 56 2.99 15.53 0.21
C ARG A 56 1.56 15.66 -0.31
N ARG A 57 0.75 16.52 0.31
CA ARG A 57 -0.60 16.82 -0.16
C ARG A 57 -0.60 17.25 -1.61
N LYS A 58 0.22 18.24 -1.96
CA LYS A 58 0.33 18.74 -3.33
C LYS A 58 0.82 17.69 -4.33
N GLN A 59 1.72 16.78 -3.93
CA GLN A 59 2.16 15.70 -4.82
C GLN A 59 1.00 14.75 -5.16
N ILE A 60 0.08 14.51 -4.25
CA ILE A 60 -1.10 13.67 -4.49
C ILE A 60 -2.14 14.43 -5.33
N GLU A 61 -2.36 15.72 -5.05
CA GLU A 61 -3.26 16.56 -5.85
C GLU A 61 -2.80 16.68 -7.31
N ASN A 62 -1.49 16.74 -7.56
CA ASN A 62 -0.93 16.79 -8.91
C ASN A 62 -1.23 15.53 -9.73
N GLU A 63 -1.55 14.40 -9.07
CA GLU A 63 -2.03 13.19 -9.74
C GLU A 63 -3.56 13.23 -10.04
N GLY A 64 -4.24 14.32 -9.68
CA GLY A 64 -5.66 14.53 -9.98
C GLY A 64 -6.63 14.17 -8.86
N ALA A 65 -6.17 13.89 -7.65
CA ALA A 65 -7.02 13.59 -6.50
C ALA A 65 -7.56 14.85 -5.81
N THR A 66 -8.72 14.71 -5.17
CA THR A 66 -9.15 15.64 -4.12
C THR A 66 -8.49 15.20 -2.81
N VAL A 67 -7.72 16.07 -2.16
CA VAL A 67 -6.93 15.73 -0.96
C VAL A 67 -7.24 16.69 0.17
N THR A 68 -7.43 16.14 1.37
CA THR A 68 -7.59 16.93 2.60
C THR A 68 -6.62 16.43 3.68
N ILE A 69 -6.10 17.34 4.50
CA ILE A 69 -5.40 17.01 5.74
C ILE A 69 -6.40 17.20 6.87
N GLU A 70 -6.65 16.13 7.60
CA GLU A 70 -7.64 16.08 8.67
C GLU A 70 -6.99 16.35 10.03
N GLU A 71 -7.78 16.74 11.02
CA GLU A 71 -7.33 16.85 12.43
C GLU A 71 -7.36 15.49 13.16
N PHE A 72 -7.31 14.40 12.42
CA PHE A 72 -7.42 13.02 12.87
C PHE A 72 -6.10 12.27 12.74
N ASN A 73 -5.95 11.18 13.51
CA ASN A 73 -4.88 10.21 13.30
C ASN A 73 -5.16 9.33 12.06
N TYR A 74 -4.19 8.49 11.70
CA TYR A 74 -4.28 7.64 10.51
C TYR A 74 -5.50 6.70 10.54
N ASP A 75 -5.76 6.03 11.66
CA ASP A 75 -6.86 5.07 11.77
C ASP A 75 -8.24 5.76 11.63
N GLU A 76 -8.36 6.98 12.12
CA GLU A 76 -9.57 7.78 11.95
C GLU A 76 -9.75 8.22 10.50
N CYS A 77 -8.68 8.55 9.79
CA CYS A 77 -8.73 8.84 8.35
C CYS A 77 -9.16 7.61 7.54
N VAL A 78 -8.71 6.40 7.90
CA VAL A 78 -9.17 5.14 7.27
C VAL A 78 -10.67 4.93 7.50
N ARG A 79 -11.15 5.17 8.73
CA ARG A 79 -12.59 5.11 9.04
C ARG A 79 -13.39 6.15 8.26
N LEU A 80 -12.85 7.36 8.12
CA LEU A 80 -13.48 8.43 7.33
C LEU A 80 -13.56 8.04 5.85
N ALA A 81 -12.48 7.53 5.26
CA ALA A 81 -12.46 7.04 3.88
C ALA A 81 -13.52 5.95 3.65
N THR A 82 -13.59 4.99 4.57
CA THR A 82 -14.58 3.89 4.54
C THR A 82 -16.00 4.42 4.65
N LYS A 83 -16.25 5.40 5.51
CA LYS A 83 -17.58 6.04 5.64
C LYS A 83 -17.94 6.79 4.37
N LYS A 84 -17.04 7.63 3.87
CA LYS A 84 -17.28 8.48 2.69
C LYS A 84 -17.48 7.68 1.41
N SER A 85 -16.81 6.54 1.26
CA SER A 85 -17.04 5.67 0.11
C SER A 85 -18.48 5.14 0.01
N LYS A 86 -19.15 4.95 1.13
CA LYS A 86 -20.54 4.48 1.20
C LYS A 86 -21.58 5.58 0.92
N GLU A 87 -21.16 6.85 0.96
CA GLU A 87 -22.03 8.01 0.75
C GLU A 87 -22.20 8.38 -0.74
N VAL A 88 -21.39 7.80 -1.63
CA VAL A 88 -21.42 8.12 -3.06
C VAL A 88 -21.64 6.85 -3.90
N PRO A 89 -22.35 6.96 -5.04
CA PRO A 89 -22.51 5.86 -5.96
C PRO A 89 -21.12 5.39 -6.48
N ASN A 90 -20.91 4.07 -6.55
CA ASN A 90 -19.66 3.45 -6.97
C ASN A 90 -18.43 3.95 -6.19
N GLY A 91 -18.61 4.29 -4.91
CA GLY A 91 -17.50 4.61 -4.02
C GLY A 91 -16.79 3.33 -3.58
N VAL A 92 -15.47 3.27 -3.76
CA VAL A 92 -14.63 2.11 -3.45
C VAL A 92 -13.51 2.52 -2.52
N VAL A 93 -13.35 1.81 -1.39
CA VAL A 93 -12.17 1.96 -0.54
C VAL A 93 -11.00 1.24 -1.20
N VAL A 94 -9.88 1.94 -1.34
CA VAL A 94 -8.62 1.37 -1.87
C VAL A 94 -7.53 1.60 -0.82
N GLN A 95 -7.52 0.74 0.19
CA GLN A 95 -6.59 0.79 1.32
C GLN A 95 -5.71 -0.45 1.32
N ASP A 96 -4.43 -0.29 1.65
CA ASP A 96 -3.47 -1.40 1.71
C ASP A 96 -3.43 -2.11 3.07
N THR A 97 -4.15 -1.61 4.07
CA THR A 97 -4.35 -2.28 5.36
C THR A 97 -5.57 -3.19 5.29
N ALA A 98 -5.41 -4.47 5.65
CA ALA A 98 -6.51 -5.42 5.72
C ALA A 98 -7.20 -5.40 7.09
N TRP A 99 -8.50 -5.70 7.08
CA TRP A 99 -9.31 -5.98 8.28
C TRP A 99 -10.38 -7.01 7.93
N GLU A 100 -11.07 -7.54 8.94
CA GLU A 100 -12.12 -8.55 8.74
C GLU A 100 -13.18 -8.08 7.73
N GLY A 101 -13.35 -8.83 6.65
CA GLY A 101 -14.24 -8.52 5.52
C GLY A 101 -13.68 -7.54 4.49
N TYR A 102 -12.41 -7.12 4.64
CA TYR A 102 -11.70 -6.30 3.66
C TYR A 102 -10.28 -6.83 3.44
N GLU A 103 -10.14 -7.95 2.74
CA GLU A 103 -8.86 -8.60 2.46
C GLU A 103 -8.52 -8.65 0.97
N GLU A 104 -9.51 -8.62 0.10
CA GLU A 104 -9.32 -8.82 -1.35
C GLU A 104 -8.50 -7.70 -1.99
N ILE A 105 -8.88 -6.46 -1.80
CA ILE A 105 -8.16 -5.29 -2.35
C ILE A 105 -6.74 -5.17 -1.78
N PRO A 106 -6.50 -5.29 -0.46
CA PRO A 106 -5.16 -5.37 0.09
C PRO A 106 -4.30 -6.47 -0.53
N ASN A 107 -4.85 -7.66 -0.78
CA ASN A 107 -4.15 -8.74 -1.44
C ASN A 107 -3.75 -8.39 -2.89
N TRP A 108 -4.62 -7.73 -3.64
CA TRP A 108 -4.28 -7.25 -4.99
C TRP A 108 -3.17 -6.20 -4.96
N ILE A 109 -3.22 -5.28 -3.99
CA ILE A 109 -2.17 -4.27 -3.80
C ILE A 109 -0.84 -4.94 -3.46
N MET A 110 -0.83 -5.94 -2.58
CA MET A 110 0.37 -6.72 -2.25
C MET A 110 0.94 -7.46 -3.47
N GLN A 111 0.09 -8.00 -4.33
CA GLN A 111 0.53 -8.58 -5.61
C GLN A 111 1.19 -7.52 -6.52
N GLY A 112 0.63 -6.33 -6.58
CA GLY A 112 1.22 -5.19 -7.29
C GLY A 112 2.60 -4.80 -6.76
N TYR A 113 2.80 -4.79 -5.44
CA TYR A 113 4.11 -4.57 -4.82
C TYR A 113 5.15 -5.63 -5.20
N GLY A 114 4.72 -6.84 -5.53
CA GLY A 114 5.57 -7.91 -6.05
C GLY A 114 6.34 -7.54 -7.31
N THR A 115 5.84 -6.60 -8.12
CA THR A 115 6.54 -6.08 -9.30
C THR A 115 7.91 -5.52 -8.95
N MET A 116 8.02 -4.74 -7.88
CA MET A 116 9.29 -4.18 -7.41
C MET A 116 10.28 -5.30 -7.01
N ALA A 117 9.80 -6.32 -6.31
CA ALA A 117 10.64 -7.45 -5.89
C ALA A 117 11.10 -8.27 -7.11
N MET A 118 10.23 -8.49 -8.09
CA MET A 118 10.56 -9.16 -9.36
C MET A 118 11.61 -8.38 -10.15
N GLU A 119 11.45 -7.08 -10.32
CA GLU A 119 12.42 -6.23 -11.01
C GLU A 119 13.77 -6.24 -10.30
N THR A 120 13.77 -6.19 -8.96
CA THR A 120 14.99 -6.30 -8.15
C THR A 120 15.71 -7.63 -8.41
N ALA A 121 14.96 -8.75 -8.42
CA ALA A 121 15.55 -10.07 -8.70
C ALA A 121 16.17 -10.14 -10.10
N ASN A 122 15.48 -9.61 -11.11
CA ASN A 122 15.98 -9.56 -12.49
C ASN A 122 17.25 -8.70 -12.62
N GLN A 123 17.32 -7.58 -11.93
CA GLN A 123 18.50 -6.70 -11.91
C GLN A 123 19.68 -7.38 -11.21
N LEU A 124 19.46 -8.04 -10.07
CA LEU A 124 20.50 -8.81 -9.38
C LEU A 124 21.05 -9.93 -10.25
N GLU A 125 20.21 -10.62 -10.99
CA GLU A 125 20.63 -11.67 -11.93
C GLU A 125 21.47 -11.10 -13.07
N ALA A 126 21.05 -9.97 -13.66
CA ALA A 126 21.79 -9.27 -14.71
C ALA A 126 23.19 -8.83 -14.25
N ASP A 127 23.33 -8.44 -13.00
CA ASP A 127 24.60 -8.07 -12.36
C ASP A 127 25.41 -9.27 -11.84
N ASN A 128 25.02 -10.51 -12.19
CA ASN A 128 25.61 -11.75 -11.70
C ASN A 128 25.54 -11.94 -10.17
N CYS A 129 24.67 -11.22 -9.48
CA CYS A 129 24.39 -11.37 -8.06
C CYS A 129 23.17 -12.29 -7.89
N LYS A 130 23.37 -13.60 -7.84
CA LYS A 130 22.29 -14.58 -7.90
C LYS A 130 21.43 -14.65 -6.64
N VAL A 131 22.02 -14.50 -5.45
CA VAL A 131 21.32 -14.59 -4.17
C VAL A 131 21.87 -13.51 -3.23
N PRO A 132 21.06 -12.55 -2.78
CA PRO A 132 21.48 -11.59 -1.77
C PRO A 132 21.68 -12.27 -0.42
N THR A 133 22.55 -11.74 0.44
CA THR A 133 22.73 -12.25 1.81
C THR A 133 21.63 -11.77 2.74
N HIS A 134 21.15 -10.55 2.53
CA HIS A 134 20.12 -9.88 3.33
C HIS A 134 19.20 -9.06 2.42
N VAL A 135 17.91 -9.02 2.77
CA VAL A 135 16.93 -8.11 2.18
C VAL A 135 16.32 -7.30 3.30
N PHE A 136 16.50 -5.99 3.27
CA PHE A 136 15.91 -5.07 4.24
C PHE A 136 14.69 -4.38 3.62
N VAL A 137 13.58 -4.36 4.34
CA VAL A 137 12.35 -3.70 3.91
C VAL A 137 11.71 -2.96 5.08
N GLN A 138 11.26 -1.74 4.83
CA GLN A 138 10.52 -0.97 5.83
C GLN A 138 9.07 -1.46 5.95
N ALA A 139 8.49 -1.24 7.12
CA ALA A 139 7.10 -1.53 7.38
C ALA A 139 6.42 -0.40 8.17
N GLY A 140 5.24 -0.02 7.71
CA GLY A 140 4.22 0.67 8.48
C GLY A 140 3.12 -0.34 8.83
N VAL A 141 2.07 -0.43 8.00
CA VAL A 141 0.97 -1.39 8.18
C VAL A 141 1.33 -2.84 7.79
N GLY A 142 2.46 -3.07 7.13
CA GLY A 142 3.00 -4.40 6.84
C GLY A 142 2.78 -4.94 5.43
N SER A 143 1.91 -4.37 4.61
CA SER A 143 1.56 -4.90 3.28
C SER A 143 2.75 -4.95 2.33
N LEU A 144 3.55 -3.88 2.25
CA LEU A 144 4.77 -3.86 1.44
C LEU A 144 5.78 -4.91 1.94
N ALA A 145 6.02 -4.94 3.24
CA ALA A 145 6.94 -5.91 3.84
C ALA A 145 6.50 -7.34 3.60
N GLY A 146 5.20 -7.63 3.79
CA GLY A 146 4.61 -8.94 3.52
C GLY A 146 4.79 -9.38 2.08
N SER A 147 4.58 -8.48 1.12
CA SER A 147 4.79 -8.76 -0.31
C SER A 147 6.25 -9.09 -0.63
N VAL A 148 7.20 -8.26 -0.17
CA VAL A 148 8.64 -8.45 -0.42
C VAL A 148 9.13 -9.73 0.25
N VAL A 149 8.76 -9.96 1.52
CA VAL A 149 9.12 -11.18 2.26
C VAL A 149 8.56 -12.41 1.57
N GLY A 150 7.28 -12.39 1.18
CA GLY A 150 6.64 -13.50 0.48
C GLY A 150 7.31 -13.81 -0.85
N TYR A 151 7.60 -12.79 -1.65
CA TYR A 151 8.27 -12.95 -2.95
C TYR A 151 9.65 -13.61 -2.81
N PHE A 152 10.54 -13.05 -1.99
CA PHE A 152 11.90 -13.58 -1.85
C PHE A 152 11.96 -14.91 -1.11
N THR A 153 11.03 -15.18 -0.18
CA THR A 153 10.90 -16.50 0.44
C THR A 153 10.59 -17.57 -0.59
N ASN A 154 9.66 -17.30 -1.50
CA ASN A 154 9.29 -18.24 -2.57
C ASN A 154 10.41 -18.37 -3.60
N LEU A 155 10.96 -17.26 -4.09
CA LEU A 155 12.02 -17.26 -5.10
C LEU A 155 13.24 -18.06 -4.65
N TYR A 156 13.65 -17.89 -3.41
CA TYR A 156 14.83 -18.56 -2.85
C TYR A 156 14.49 -19.77 -1.98
N SER A 157 13.33 -20.39 -2.15
CA SER A 157 12.89 -21.55 -1.35
C SER A 157 13.82 -22.74 -1.46
N ASN A 158 14.42 -22.97 -2.63
CA ASN A 158 15.25 -24.14 -2.96
C ASN A 158 16.77 -23.86 -2.94
N VAL A 159 17.22 -22.68 -2.48
CA VAL A 159 18.67 -22.40 -2.39
C VAL A 159 19.24 -22.86 -1.06
N ALA A 160 20.48 -23.35 -1.06
CA ALA A 160 21.14 -23.87 0.13
C ALA A 160 21.35 -22.81 1.24
N LYS A 161 21.63 -21.55 0.82
CA LYS A 161 21.79 -20.43 1.75
C LYS A 161 20.77 -19.35 1.39
N LYS A 162 19.66 -19.31 2.11
CA LYS A 162 18.60 -18.34 1.92
C LYS A 162 19.00 -16.96 2.43
N PRO A 163 18.51 -15.85 1.81
CA PRO A 163 18.71 -14.52 2.35
C PRO A 163 18.02 -14.36 3.71
N LYS A 164 18.61 -13.55 4.58
CA LYS A 164 17.91 -13.07 5.76
C LYS A 164 16.98 -11.93 5.37
N LEU A 165 15.70 -12.07 5.68
CA LEU A 165 14.70 -11.05 5.45
C LEU A 165 14.53 -10.22 6.73
N VAL A 166 14.79 -8.94 6.67
CA VAL A 166 14.83 -8.04 7.83
C VAL A 166 13.77 -6.95 7.62
N VAL A 167 12.72 -7.00 8.44
CA VAL A 167 11.68 -5.96 8.45
C VAL A 167 12.09 -4.88 9.45
N VAL A 168 12.03 -3.62 9.01
CA VAL A 168 12.44 -2.45 9.80
C VAL A 168 11.21 -1.58 10.07
N GLU A 169 10.90 -1.37 11.34
CA GLU A 169 9.78 -0.53 11.79
C GLU A 169 10.26 0.67 12.60
N ALA A 170 9.46 1.74 12.62
CA ALA A 170 9.64 2.81 13.57
C ALA A 170 9.34 2.29 14.99
N ALA A 171 10.22 2.57 15.96
CA ALA A 171 10.06 2.10 17.34
C ALA A 171 8.72 2.54 17.97
N ALA A 172 8.24 3.75 17.63
CA ALA A 172 6.97 4.29 18.11
C ALA A 172 5.73 3.64 17.44
N ALA A 173 5.91 2.89 16.33
CA ALA A 173 4.82 2.24 15.59
C ALA A 173 5.13 0.76 15.28
N ALA A 174 5.82 0.05 16.17
CA ALA A 174 6.33 -1.31 15.97
C ALA A 174 5.23 -2.37 16.13
N CYS A 175 4.24 -2.37 15.25
CA CYS A 175 3.10 -3.31 15.31
C CYS A 175 3.50 -4.75 14.97
N LEU A 176 4.37 -4.95 13.98
CA LEU A 176 4.83 -6.29 13.58
C LEU A 176 5.74 -6.90 14.63
N TYR A 177 6.66 -6.11 15.20
CA TYR A 177 7.51 -6.57 16.30
C TYR A 177 6.67 -7.00 17.52
N LYS A 178 5.68 -6.18 17.91
CA LYS A 178 4.77 -6.53 19.00
C LYS A 178 3.96 -7.80 18.71
N GLY A 179 3.52 -7.98 17.46
CA GLY A 179 2.86 -9.20 17.03
C GLY A 179 3.77 -10.43 17.11
N ALA A 180 5.00 -10.29 16.62
CA ALA A 180 6.00 -11.38 16.67
C ALA A 180 6.38 -11.78 18.11
N VAL A 181 6.54 -10.80 19.02
CA VAL A 181 6.84 -11.08 20.43
C VAL A 181 5.67 -11.78 21.15
N ALA A 182 4.43 -11.40 20.80
CA ALA A 182 3.24 -12.01 21.40
C ALA A 182 3.00 -13.45 20.94
N ASP A 183 3.47 -13.80 19.74
CA ASP A 183 3.43 -15.15 19.13
C ASP A 183 2.04 -15.84 19.17
N ASP A 184 0.96 -15.05 19.10
CA ASP A 184 -0.42 -15.55 19.15
C ASP A 184 -1.18 -15.40 17.81
N GLY A 185 -0.47 -14.97 16.76
CA GLY A 185 -1.01 -14.79 15.41
C GLY A 185 -2.00 -13.61 15.28
N LYS A 186 -2.13 -12.76 16.30
CA LYS A 186 -3.07 -11.64 16.28
C LYS A 186 -2.37 -10.33 15.92
N PRO A 187 -3.03 -9.45 15.14
CA PRO A 187 -2.48 -8.13 14.85
C PRO A 187 -2.36 -7.30 16.12
N ARG A 188 -1.40 -6.39 16.15
CA ARG A 188 -1.15 -5.44 17.24
C ARG A 188 -1.16 -4.03 16.70
N ASN A 189 -1.71 -3.09 17.49
CA ASN A 189 -1.61 -1.68 17.16
C ASN A 189 -0.21 -1.15 17.52
N GLY A 190 0.36 -0.31 16.66
CA GLY A 190 1.48 0.53 17.00
C GLY A 190 1.04 1.65 17.96
N ASN A 191 1.97 2.36 18.58
CA ASN A 191 1.68 3.59 19.29
C ASN A 191 1.75 4.73 18.29
N HIS A 192 0.65 5.03 17.61
CA HIS A 192 0.61 6.01 16.53
C HIS A 192 0.75 7.47 17.00
N ASP A 193 0.48 7.75 18.28
CA ASP A 193 0.45 9.12 18.80
C ASP A 193 1.84 9.81 18.83
N ASP A 194 2.92 9.00 18.86
CA ASP A 194 4.30 9.52 18.94
C ASP A 194 5.13 9.25 17.66
N ALA A 195 4.57 8.61 16.66
CA ALA A 195 5.35 8.17 15.50
C ALA A 195 5.65 9.26 14.47
N GLY A 196 5.00 10.41 14.56
CA GLY A 196 5.15 11.49 13.58
C GLY A 196 4.71 11.08 12.17
N ILE A 197 3.86 10.07 12.08
CA ILE A 197 3.29 9.52 10.85
C ILE A 197 1.84 9.96 10.74
#